data_2b60a8e30615465f27419815f4a2115a
#
_entry.id   2b60a8e30615465f27419815f4a2115a
#
_cell.length_a   1.000
_cell.length_b   1.000
_cell.length_c   1.000
_cell.angle_alpha   90.00
_cell.angle_beta   90.00
_cell.angle_gamma   90.00
#
_symmetry.space_group_name_H-M   'P 1'
#
loop_
_entity.id
_entity.type
_entity.pdbx_description
1 polymer ?
#
loop_
_entity_poly.entity_id
_entity_poly.type
_entity_poly.pdbx_seq_one_letter_code
_entity_poly.pdbx_strand_id
1 'polypeptide(L)'
;MGTGRRFTVEVARQVGEALGVDWRDFDVEQFRTGMDVELEHGLVDPHTNVTNDDQMLTGKIALAHLREFPDYYDRLAKLEKEARDYWARRQTETASR
;
A
#
# COMPACT_ATOMS: atom_id res chain seq x y z
N MET A 1 -8.21 -0.57 -12.20
CA MET A 1 -7.67 -0.89 -12.19
C MET A 1 -6.56 -0.79 -11.84
N GLY A 2 -6.36 -1.26 -11.43
CA GLY A 2 -5.14 -1.17 -10.92
C GLY A 2 -4.30 -0.53 -11.85
N THR A 3 -3.34 -0.05 -11.41
CA THR A 3 -2.47 0.72 -12.22
C THR A 3 -1.60 -0.12 -13.08
N GLY A 4 -1.53 -1.41 -12.83
CA GLY A 4 -0.59 -2.25 -13.51
C GLY A 4 0.85 -2.06 -13.10
N ARG A 5 1.13 -1.09 -12.28
CA ARG A 5 2.48 -0.86 -11.78
C ARG A 5 2.67 -1.65 -10.51
N ARG A 6 3.63 -2.56 -10.53
CA ARG A 6 3.93 -3.39 -9.38
C ARG A 6 5.42 -3.53 -9.24
N PHE A 7 5.87 -3.51 -8.00
CA PHE A 7 7.28 -3.74 -7.71
C PHE A 7 7.59 -5.23 -7.78
N THR A 8 8.80 -5.55 -8.22
CA THR A 8 9.27 -6.93 -8.18
C THR A 8 9.80 -7.25 -6.79
N VAL A 9 9.91 -8.55 -6.50
CA VAL A 9 10.52 -9.01 -5.26
C VAL A 9 11.96 -8.51 -5.15
N GLU A 10 12.69 -8.50 -6.25
CA GLU A 10 14.06 -8.03 -6.25
C GLU A 10 14.18 -6.57 -5.87
N VAL A 11 13.33 -5.72 -6.47
CA VAL A 11 13.33 -4.31 -6.12
C VAL A 11 12.95 -4.11 -4.67
N ALA A 12 11.91 -4.82 -4.20
CA ALA A 12 11.50 -4.72 -2.81
C ALA A 12 12.62 -5.14 -1.86
N ARG A 13 13.33 -6.22 -2.20
CA ARG A 13 14.46 -6.67 -1.38
C ARG A 13 15.56 -5.63 -1.33
N GLN A 14 15.91 -5.06 -2.48
CA GLN A 14 16.95 -4.03 -2.54
C GLN A 14 16.58 -2.81 -1.70
N VAL A 15 15.34 -2.34 -1.83
CA VAL A 15 14.87 -1.20 -1.05
C VAL A 15 14.86 -1.53 0.43
N GLY A 16 14.33 -2.70 0.78
CA GLY A 16 14.27 -3.11 2.17
C GLY A 16 15.65 -3.22 2.80
N GLU A 17 16.59 -3.81 2.08
CA GLU A 17 17.96 -3.94 2.59
C GLU A 17 18.62 -2.58 2.75
N ALA A 18 18.39 -1.67 1.82
CA ALA A 18 18.91 -0.32 1.94
C ALA A 18 18.33 0.42 3.15
N LEU A 19 17.10 0.10 3.52
CA LEU A 19 16.44 0.69 4.69
C LEU A 19 16.75 -0.05 5.99
N GLY A 20 17.47 -1.16 5.93
CA GLY A 20 17.83 -1.92 7.13
C GLY A 20 16.74 -2.84 7.63
N VAL A 21 15.86 -3.29 6.76
CA VAL A 21 14.78 -4.21 7.13
C VAL A 21 15.36 -5.55 7.59
N ASP A 22 14.82 -6.07 8.68
CA ASP A 22 15.11 -7.42 9.14
C ASP A 22 13.98 -8.33 8.64
N TRP A 23 14.32 -9.25 7.73
CA TRP A 23 13.30 -10.11 7.12
C TRP A 23 12.73 -11.15 8.07
N ARG A 24 13.20 -11.18 9.32
CA ARG A 24 12.55 -11.99 10.36
C ARG A 24 11.32 -11.29 10.93
N ASP A 25 11.23 -9.97 10.79
CA ASP A 25 10.08 -9.20 11.29
C ASP A 25 8.86 -9.39 10.39
N PHE A 26 9.09 -9.40 9.09
CA PHE A 26 8.08 -9.67 8.08
C PHE A 26 8.82 -10.06 6.80
N ASP A 27 8.17 -10.81 5.93
CA ASP A 27 8.87 -11.29 4.74
C ASP A 27 8.85 -10.26 3.61
N VAL A 28 9.65 -10.54 2.58
CA VAL A 28 9.82 -9.61 1.47
C VAL A 28 8.50 -9.43 0.69
N GLU A 29 7.63 -10.44 0.67
CA GLU A 29 6.34 -10.32 0.00
C GLU A 29 5.42 -9.35 0.70
N GLN A 30 5.42 -9.34 2.03
CA GLN A 30 4.67 -8.34 2.78
C GLN A 30 5.17 -6.93 2.46
N PHE A 31 6.48 -6.78 2.38
CA PHE A 31 7.07 -5.48 2.07
C PHE A 31 6.75 -5.06 0.63
N ARG A 32 6.85 -5.99 -0.32
CA ARG A 32 6.53 -5.70 -1.71
C ARG A 32 5.05 -5.31 -1.86
N THR A 33 4.16 -6.07 -1.23
CA THR A 33 2.74 -5.75 -1.23
C THR A 33 2.50 -4.36 -0.67
N GLY A 34 3.19 -4.04 0.43
CA GLY A 34 3.08 -2.72 1.02
C GLY A 34 3.54 -1.62 0.07
N MET A 35 4.67 -1.82 -0.60
CA MET A 35 5.14 -0.84 -1.57
C MET A 35 4.13 -0.65 -2.70
N ASP A 36 3.53 -1.73 -3.20
CA ASP A 36 2.51 -1.63 -4.24
C ASP A 36 1.30 -0.82 -3.75
N VAL A 37 0.85 -1.08 -2.54
CA VAL A 37 -0.28 -0.34 -1.96
C VAL A 37 0.04 1.14 -1.82
N GLU A 38 1.26 1.45 -1.38
CA GLU A 38 1.63 2.85 -1.15
C GLU A 38 1.83 3.64 -2.45
N LEU A 39 1.83 2.98 -3.60
CA LEU A 39 1.82 3.70 -4.88
C LEU A 39 0.55 4.56 -5.04
N GLU A 40 -0.49 4.29 -4.27
CA GLU A 40 -1.69 5.12 -4.31
C GLU A 40 -1.42 6.57 -3.87
N HIS A 41 -0.33 6.79 -3.13
CA HIS A 41 0.08 8.12 -2.71
C HIS A 41 1.19 8.69 -3.60
N GLY A 42 1.32 8.17 -4.81
CA GLY A 42 2.27 8.63 -5.81
C GLY A 42 1.57 9.30 -6.97
N LEU A 43 2.12 9.08 -8.15
CA LEU A 43 1.71 9.79 -9.37
C LEU A 43 0.29 9.45 -9.84
N VAL A 44 -0.31 8.39 -9.30
CA VAL A 44 -1.63 7.96 -9.73
C VAL A 44 -2.71 9.03 -9.45
N ASP A 45 -2.52 9.83 -8.41
CA ASP A 45 -3.48 10.89 -8.08
C ASP A 45 -2.69 12.14 -7.68
N PRO A 46 -2.77 13.21 -8.50
CA PRO A 46 -1.99 14.41 -8.20
C PRO A 46 -2.42 15.11 -6.91
N HIS A 47 -3.65 14.90 -6.45
CA HIS A 47 -4.12 15.54 -5.22
C HIS A 47 -3.53 14.88 -3.97
N THR A 48 -3.13 13.62 -4.07
CA THR A 48 -2.62 12.88 -2.92
C THR A 48 -1.20 12.37 -3.16
N ASN A 49 -0.53 12.88 -4.19
CA ASN A 49 0.82 12.47 -4.52
C ASN A 49 1.81 13.04 -3.49
N VAL A 50 2.51 12.15 -2.83
CA VAL A 50 3.56 12.50 -1.87
C VAL A 50 4.92 12.00 -2.34
N THR A 51 4.94 10.84 -2.98
CA THR A 51 6.18 10.12 -3.24
C THR A 51 6.71 10.29 -4.66
N ASN A 52 5.91 10.75 -5.61
CA ASN A 52 6.23 10.74 -7.06
C ASN A 52 6.63 9.34 -7.51
N ASP A 53 6.14 8.29 -6.86
CA ASP A 53 6.52 6.89 -7.13
C ASP A 53 8.00 6.60 -6.86
N ASP A 54 8.67 7.44 -6.09
CA ASP A 54 10.05 7.17 -5.70
C ASP A 54 10.10 5.89 -4.87
N GLN A 55 11.00 4.99 -5.24
CA GLN A 55 11.07 3.66 -4.62
C GLN A 55 11.44 3.74 -3.15
N MET A 56 12.42 4.58 -2.81
CA MET A 56 12.87 4.68 -1.41
C MET A 56 11.80 5.32 -0.54
N LEU A 57 11.16 6.40 -1.00
CA LEU A 57 10.10 7.02 -0.24
C LEU A 57 8.92 6.07 -0.06
N THR A 58 8.54 5.38 -1.12
CA THR A 58 7.47 4.38 -1.06
C THR A 58 7.81 3.28 -0.05
N GLY A 59 9.05 2.80 -0.09
CA GLY A 59 9.52 1.78 0.85
C GLY A 59 9.54 2.25 2.29
N LYS A 60 9.91 3.50 2.52
CA LYS A 60 9.90 4.06 3.89
C LYS A 60 8.49 4.06 4.48
N ILE A 61 7.48 4.38 3.66
CA ILE A 61 6.11 4.39 4.14
C ILE A 61 5.66 2.96 4.45
N ALA A 62 5.96 2.02 3.56
CA ALA A 62 5.61 0.61 3.79
C ALA A 62 6.28 0.10 5.06
N LEU A 63 7.55 0.43 5.27
CA LEU A 63 8.26 0.03 6.47
C LEU A 63 7.60 0.59 7.73
N ALA A 64 7.21 1.86 7.69
CA ALA A 64 6.57 2.50 8.84
C ALA A 64 5.32 1.75 9.27
N HIS A 65 4.50 1.34 8.29
CA HIS A 65 3.26 0.62 8.59
C HIS A 65 3.53 -0.80 9.07
N LEU A 66 4.49 -1.49 8.46
CA LEU A 66 4.79 -2.87 8.87
C LEU A 66 5.44 -2.93 10.25
N ARG A 67 6.04 -1.82 10.71
CA ARG A 67 6.51 -1.73 12.09
C ARG A 67 5.37 -1.61 13.09
N GLU A 68 4.21 -1.12 12.64
CA GLU A 68 3.03 -1.09 13.49
C GLU A 68 2.42 -2.48 13.64
N PHE A 69 2.26 -3.19 12.52
CA PHE A 69 1.81 -4.58 12.48
C PHE A 69 2.53 -5.30 11.36
N PRO A 70 3.10 -6.47 11.62
CA PRO A 70 3.75 -7.23 10.53
C PRO A 70 2.79 -7.62 9.41
N ASP A 71 1.48 -7.70 9.69
CA ASP A 71 0.45 -8.00 8.71
C ASP A 71 -0.43 -6.79 8.40
N TYR A 72 0.14 -5.59 8.50
CA TYR A 72 -0.60 -4.35 8.33
C TYR A 72 -1.44 -4.35 7.03
N TYR A 73 -0.85 -4.79 5.92
CA TYR A 73 -1.53 -4.69 4.63
C TYR A 73 -2.63 -5.72 4.45
N ASP A 74 -2.58 -6.83 5.17
CA ASP A 74 -3.71 -7.76 5.22
C ASP A 74 -4.90 -7.12 5.96
N ARG A 75 -4.61 -6.41 7.04
CA ARG A 75 -5.63 -5.70 7.80
C ARG A 75 -6.21 -4.53 7.01
N LEU A 76 -5.35 -3.81 6.30
CA LEU A 76 -5.77 -2.69 5.47
C LEU A 76 -6.71 -3.16 4.37
N ALA A 77 -6.45 -4.31 3.76
CA ALA A 77 -7.31 -4.85 2.73
C ALA A 77 -8.74 -5.07 3.25
N LYS A 78 -8.86 -5.52 4.50
CA LYS A 78 -10.19 -5.68 5.12
C LYS A 78 -10.87 -4.33 5.33
N LEU A 79 -10.11 -3.35 5.81
CA LEU A 79 -10.64 -2.01 6.02
C LEU A 79 -11.11 -1.40 4.69
N GLU A 80 -10.33 -1.58 3.64
CA GLU A 80 -10.68 -1.03 2.34
C GLU A 80 -11.93 -1.69 1.77
N LYS A 81 -12.12 -2.98 2.02
CA LYS A 81 -13.35 -3.65 1.61
C LYS A 81 -14.54 -3.05 2.34
N GLU A 82 -14.41 -2.80 3.63
CA GLU A 82 -15.47 -2.15 4.41
C GLU A 82 -15.78 -0.76 3.87
N ALA A 83 -14.75 -0.02 3.47
CA ALA A 83 -14.94 1.30 2.91
C ALA A 83 -15.70 1.23 1.58
N ARG A 84 -15.35 0.28 0.71
CA ARG A 84 -16.05 0.11 -0.56
C ARG A 84 -17.52 -0.25 -0.32
N ASP A 85 -17.78 -1.13 0.63
CA ASP A 85 -19.15 -1.54 0.97
C ASP A 85 -19.94 -0.34 1.50
N TYR A 86 -19.32 0.48 2.33
CA TYR A 86 -19.95 1.68 2.86
C TYR A 86 -20.38 2.63 1.72
N TRP A 87 -19.48 2.91 0.80
CA TRP A 87 -19.78 3.85 -0.28
C TRP A 87 -20.79 3.28 -1.27
N ALA A 88 -20.75 1.98 -1.52
CA ALA A 88 -21.74 1.33 -2.37
C ALA A 88 -23.14 1.47 -1.78
N ARG A 89 -23.28 1.25 -0.47
CA ARG A 89 -24.57 1.42 0.20
C ARG A 89 -25.04 2.88 0.16
N ARG A 90 -24.10 3.82 0.34
CA ARG A 90 -24.45 5.23 0.28
C ARG A 90 -25.00 5.62 -1.08
N GLN A 91 -24.38 5.13 -2.15
CA GLN A 91 -24.85 5.39 -3.50
C GLN A 91 -26.24 4.82 -3.71
N THR A 92 -26.49 3.61 -3.22
CA THR A 92 -27.80 2.99 -3.34
C THR A 92 -28.87 3.79 -2.59
N GLU A 93 -28.57 4.24 -1.40
CA GLU A 93 -29.48 5.06 -0.60
C GLU A 93 -29.80 6.36 -1.30
N THR A 94 -28.80 7.00 -1.85
CA THR A 94 -28.97 8.24 -2.58
C THR A 94 -29.82 8.03 -3.81
N ALA A 95 -29.59 6.94 -4.53
CA ALA A 95 -30.31 6.66 -5.77
C ALA A 95 -31.79 6.33 -5.50
N SER A 96 -32.13 5.83 -4.32
CA SER A 96 -33.52 5.47 -4.02
C SER A 96 -34.35 6.66 -3.54
N ARG A 97 -33.79 7.83 -3.46
CA ARG A 97 -34.54 9.03 -3.09
C ARG A 97 -35.09 9.74 -4.36
#